data_ea9a2be9c75067ce2078fa8bb016515c
#
_entry.id   ea9a2be9c75067ce2078fa8bb016515c
#
_cell.length_a   1.000
_cell.length_b   1.000
_cell.length_c   1.000
_cell.angle_alpha   90.00
_cell.angle_beta   90.00
_cell.angle_gamma   90.00
#
_symmetry.space_group_name_H-M   'P 1'
#
loop_
_entity.id
_entity.type
_entity.pdbx_description
1 polymer ?
#
loop_
_entity_poly.entity_id
_entity_poly.type
_entity_poly.pdbx_seq_one_letter_code
_entity_poly.pdbx_strand_id
1 'polypeptide(L)'
;MPFFSAGFDLAAYRNLLMAYHGFHAPLERRLSPFLAELDQPRRAKAPALLRDLHALGLTPAETDTLPECQMLPAVTCEASALGVMYVMEGSTLGGQVLKRVMAERMGVDQASGGAFLDVYGTETGSLWRGFLLFLDRYRASPEEQARTVQAAIDTFASFERWLEAREVLL
;
A
#
# COMPACT_ATOMS: atom_id res chain seq x y z
N MET A 1 -14.65 2.67 7.29
CA MET A 1 -13.92 2.56 6.01
C MET A 1 -14.74 3.25 4.92
N PRO A 2 -14.19 4.22 4.20
CA PRO A 2 -14.94 5.06 3.25
C PRO A 2 -15.60 4.26 2.12
N PHE A 3 -14.98 3.17 1.67
CA PHE A 3 -15.49 2.32 0.57
C PHE A 3 -16.93 1.83 0.72
N PHE A 4 -17.44 1.78 1.94
CA PHE A 4 -18.79 1.26 2.22
C PHE A 4 -19.81 2.36 2.50
N SER A 5 -19.40 3.64 2.54
CA SER A 5 -20.32 4.76 2.76
C SER A 5 -21.19 5.00 1.52
N ALA A 6 -22.42 5.47 1.73
CA ALA A 6 -23.36 5.74 0.66
C ALA A 6 -22.90 6.87 -0.29
N GLY A 7 -22.11 7.82 0.22
CA GLY A 7 -21.58 8.96 -0.54
C GLY A 7 -20.24 8.71 -1.20
N PHE A 8 -19.68 7.51 -1.12
CA PHE A 8 -18.38 7.20 -1.74
C PHE A 8 -18.57 6.98 -3.25
N ASP A 9 -18.17 7.96 -4.02
CA ASP A 9 -18.25 7.99 -5.48
C ASP A 9 -16.85 7.85 -6.14
N LEU A 10 -16.80 7.93 -7.48
CA LEU A 10 -15.57 7.80 -8.25
C LEU A 10 -14.58 8.93 -7.94
N ALA A 11 -15.05 10.14 -7.61
CA ALA A 11 -14.19 11.25 -7.24
C ALA A 11 -13.54 11.01 -5.87
N ALA A 12 -14.31 10.51 -4.90
CA ALA A 12 -13.81 10.10 -3.59
C ALA A 12 -12.80 8.95 -3.71
N TYR A 13 -13.07 7.97 -4.58
CA TYR A 13 -12.14 6.87 -4.88
C TYR A 13 -10.82 7.39 -5.46
N ARG A 14 -10.87 8.27 -6.46
CA ARG A 14 -9.69 8.89 -7.05
C ARG A 14 -8.86 9.66 -6.00
N ASN A 15 -9.50 10.45 -5.14
CA ASN A 15 -8.83 11.17 -4.05
C ASN A 15 -8.15 10.21 -3.07
N LEU A 16 -8.79 9.09 -2.75
CA LEU A 16 -8.21 8.06 -1.90
C LEU A 16 -6.97 7.43 -2.56
N LEU A 17 -7.00 7.11 -3.85
CA LEU A 17 -5.84 6.57 -4.57
C LEU A 17 -4.69 7.60 -4.66
N MET A 18 -4.99 8.90 -4.78
CA MET A 18 -3.97 9.96 -4.70
C MET A 18 -3.27 9.95 -3.32
N ALA A 19 -4.04 9.82 -2.25
CA ALA A 19 -3.49 9.72 -0.90
C ALA A 19 -2.67 8.43 -0.72
N TYR A 20 -3.14 7.30 -1.25
CA TYR A 20 -2.41 6.03 -1.23
C TYR A 20 -1.08 6.14 -1.98
N HIS A 21 -1.07 6.74 -3.17
CA HIS A 21 0.16 6.98 -3.92
C HIS A 21 1.14 7.82 -3.12
N GLY A 22 0.67 8.92 -2.50
CA GLY A 22 1.49 9.81 -1.67
C GLY A 22 2.08 9.14 -0.43
N PHE A 23 1.54 8.00 0.01
CA PHE A 23 2.12 7.19 1.09
C PHE A 23 3.05 6.09 0.55
N HIS A 24 2.58 5.34 -0.44
CA HIS A 24 3.31 4.18 -0.97
C HIS A 24 4.60 4.55 -1.68
N ALA A 25 4.57 5.55 -2.56
CA ALA A 25 5.74 5.89 -3.36
C ALA A 25 6.98 6.27 -2.51
N PRO A 26 6.90 7.20 -1.55
CA PRO A 26 8.06 7.51 -0.70
C PRO A 26 8.42 6.37 0.26
N LEU A 27 7.45 5.56 0.72
CA LEU A 27 7.71 4.42 1.60
C LEU A 27 8.49 3.32 0.87
N GLU A 28 8.13 2.99 -0.36
CA GLU A 28 8.83 2.01 -1.19
C GLU A 28 10.27 2.42 -1.48
N ARG A 29 10.53 3.71 -1.68
CA ARG A 29 11.90 4.23 -1.80
C ARG A 29 12.72 4.03 -0.53
N ARG A 30 12.11 4.20 0.67
CA ARG A 30 12.77 3.91 1.94
C ARG A 30 13.06 2.44 2.16
N LEU A 31 12.18 1.56 1.71
CA LEU A 31 12.31 0.11 1.87
C LEU A 31 13.39 -0.48 0.95
N SER A 32 13.54 0.07 -0.24
CA SER A 32 14.38 -0.49 -1.30
C SER A 32 15.79 -0.92 -0.86
N PRO A 33 16.55 -0.15 -0.04
CA PRO A 33 17.89 -0.56 0.39
C PRO A 33 17.93 -1.80 1.29
N PHE A 34 16.81 -2.19 1.91
CA PHE A 34 16.76 -3.24 2.93
C PHE A 34 16.13 -4.55 2.43
N LEU A 35 15.57 -4.59 1.22
CA LEU A 35 14.70 -5.67 0.79
C LEU A 35 15.14 -6.34 -0.54
N ALA A 36 16.45 -6.33 -0.83
CA ALA A 36 16.97 -6.90 -2.07
C ALA A 36 16.60 -8.39 -2.26
N GLU A 37 16.50 -9.16 -1.18
CA GLU A 37 16.17 -10.59 -1.21
C GLU A 37 14.67 -10.90 -1.37
N LEU A 38 13.81 -9.89 -1.22
CA LEU A 38 12.35 -10.04 -1.26
C LEU A 38 11.71 -9.70 -2.62
N ASP A 39 12.49 -9.61 -3.70
CA ASP A 39 11.97 -9.21 -5.00
C ASP A 39 11.12 -7.92 -4.92
N GLN A 40 11.70 -6.92 -4.28
CA GLN A 40 11.04 -5.66 -3.96
C GLN A 40 10.41 -4.96 -5.17
N PRO A 41 11.02 -4.96 -6.39
CA PRO A 41 10.39 -4.39 -7.57
C PRO A 41 9.04 -5.04 -7.93
N ARG A 42 8.92 -6.37 -7.75
CA ARG A 42 7.67 -7.09 -7.98
C ARG A 42 6.61 -6.76 -6.92
N ARG A 43 7.05 -6.42 -5.71
CA ARG A 43 6.18 -6.09 -4.57
C ARG A 43 5.82 -4.61 -4.49
N ALA A 44 6.38 -3.77 -5.35
CA ALA A 44 6.05 -2.36 -5.42
C ALA A 44 4.60 -2.14 -5.88
N LYS A 45 3.89 -1.25 -5.20
CA LYS A 45 2.48 -0.95 -5.43
C LYS A 45 2.27 0.43 -6.06
N ALA A 46 3.23 1.34 -5.85
CA ALA A 46 3.16 2.69 -6.41
C ALA A 46 2.99 2.71 -7.96
N PRO A 47 3.62 1.81 -8.74
CA PRO A 47 3.37 1.75 -10.17
C PRO A 47 1.93 1.38 -10.54
N ALA A 48 1.27 0.52 -9.77
CA ALA A 48 -0.14 0.18 -9.98
C ALA A 48 -1.05 1.36 -9.66
N LEU A 49 -0.79 2.06 -8.54
CA LEU A 49 -1.51 3.28 -8.17
C LEU A 49 -1.39 4.36 -9.24
N LEU A 50 -0.20 4.53 -9.81
CA LEU A 50 0.03 5.50 -10.88
C LEU A 50 -0.77 5.16 -12.14
N ARG A 51 -0.80 3.88 -12.54
CA ARG A 51 -1.65 3.42 -13.67
C ARG A 51 -3.12 3.70 -13.41
N ASP A 52 -3.59 3.42 -12.19
CA ASP A 52 -4.98 3.66 -11.81
C ASP A 52 -5.35 5.15 -11.87
N LEU A 53 -4.48 6.02 -11.36
CA LEU A 53 -4.69 7.47 -11.40
C LEU A 53 -4.77 7.98 -12.84
N HIS A 54 -3.91 7.50 -13.75
CA HIS A 54 -3.98 7.83 -15.15
C HIS A 54 -5.27 7.32 -15.81
N ALA A 55 -5.69 6.09 -15.51
CA ALA A 55 -6.96 5.54 -15.99
C ALA A 55 -8.19 6.32 -15.47
N LEU A 56 -8.07 6.94 -14.29
CA LEU A 56 -9.07 7.83 -13.71
C LEU A 56 -8.96 9.29 -14.14
N GLY A 57 -8.11 9.58 -15.14
CA GLY A 57 -8.06 10.85 -15.82
C GLY A 57 -6.99 11.85 -15.35
N LEU A 58 -6.10 11.47 -14.41
CA LEU A 58 -4.97 12.34 -14.07
C LEU A 58 -3.90 12.30 -15.18
N THR A 59 -3.37 13.45 -15.49
CA THR A 59 -2.22 13.59 -16.39
C THR A 59 -0.91 13.27 -15.66
N PRO A 60 0.18 12.92 -16.38
CA PRO A 60 1.50 12.77 -15.78
C PRO A 60 1.95 14.00 -14.97
N ALA A 61 1.70 15.21 -15.46
CA ALA A 61 2.06 16.44 -14.76
C ALA A 61 1.32 16.59 -13.41
N GLU A 62 0.06 16.17 -13.34
CA GLU A 62 -0.70 16.16 -12.07
C GLU A 62 -0.17 15.11 -11.10
N THR A 63 0.16 13.91 -11.58
CA THR A 63 0.69 12.85 -10.72
C THR A 63 2.09 13.15 -10.20
N ASP A 64 2.93 13.84 -10.98
CA ASP A 64 4.28 14.27 -10.58
C ASP A 64 4.27 15.29 -9.43
N THR A 65 3.16 15.99 -9.23
CA THR A 65 2.99 17.04 -8.21
C THR A 65 2.17 16.57 -7.00
N LEU A 66 1.82 15.30 -6.93
CA LEU A 66 1.04 14.77 -5.80
C LEU A 66 1.82 14.92 -4.48
N PRO A 67 1.15 15.37 -3.41
CA PRO A 67 1.77 15.45 -2.10
C PRO A 67 2.22 14.07 -1.61
N GLU A 68 3.42 14.02 -1.02
CA GLU A 68 3.98 12.83 -0.40
C GLU A 68 3.99 12.92 1.12
N CYS A 69 3.75 11.81 1.79
CA CYS A 69 3.79 11.71 3.25
C CYS A 69 5.22 11.94 3.75
N GLN A 70 5.39 12.96 4.60
CA GLN A 70 6.67 13.29 5.23
C GLN A 70 6.89 12.53 6.55
N MET A 71 5.81 12.07 7.18
CA MET A 71 5.83 11.39 8.49
C MET A 71 5.70 9.86 8.32
N LEU A 72 6.52 9.30 7.45
CA LEU A 72 6.59 7.85 7.23
C LEU A 72 7.18 7.11 8.44
N PRO A 73 6.85 5.82 8.66
CA PRO A 73 7.50 5.02 9.66
C PRO A 73 9.02 4.97 9.44
N ALA A 74 9.78 4.91 10.54
CA ALA A 74 11.23 4.82 10.47
C ALA A 74 11.65 3.44 9.93
N VAL A 75 12.50 3.44 8.90
CA VAL A 75 13.12 2.24 8.34
C VAL A 75 14.63 2.39 8.49
N THR A 76 15.18 1.80 9.54
CA THR A 76 16.60 1.97 9.92
C THR A 76 17.42 0.69 9.80
N CYS A 77 16.77 -0.45 9.66
CA CYS A 77 17.37 -1.77 9.54
C CYS A 77 16.39 -2.75 8.88
N GLU A 78 16.86 -3.93 8.52
CA GLU A 78 16.06 -4.99 7.91
C GLU A 78 14.85 -5.38 8.78
N ALA A 79 15.03 -5.48 10.10
CA ALA A 79 13.94 -5.82 11.02
C ALA A 79 12.80 -4.80 10.95
N SER A 80 13.10 -3.49 10.92
CA SER A 80 12.08 -2.45 10.75
C SER A 80 11.45 -2.49 9.36
N ALA A 81 12.23 -2.76 8.31
CA ALA A 81 11.72 -2.92 6.95
C ALA A 81 10.73 -4.09 6.86
N LEU A 82 11.00 -5.21 7.49
CA LEU A 82 10.12 -6.38 7.53
C LEU A 82 8.79 -6.07 8.26
N GLY A 83 8.82 -5.28 9.32
CA GLY A 83 7.60 -4.82 10.01
C GLY A 83 6.71 -3.96 9.11
N VAL A 84 7.30 -3.02 8.38
CA VAL A 84 6.59 -2.22 7.37
C VAL A 84 6.01 -3.12 6.28
N MET A 85 6.82 -4.04 5.75
CA MET A 85 6.39 -4.97 4.70
C MET A 85 5.26 -5.88 5.15
N TYR A 86 5.22 -6.29 6.41
CA TYR A 86 4.10 -7.08 6.95
C TYR A 86 2.75 -6.38 6.74
N VAL A 87 2.69 -5.08 7.00
CA VAL A 87 1.49 -4.28 6.80
C VAL A 87 1.18 -4.11 5.31
N MET A 88 2.20 -3.78 4.51
CA MET A 88 2.05 -3.52 3.08
C MET A 88 1.63 -4.77 2.31
N GLU A 89 2.21 -5.92 2.61
CA GLU A 89 1.87 -7.20 1.99
C GLU A 89 0.52 -7.73 2.47
N GLY A 90 0.26 -7.64 3.78
CA GLY A 90 -1.03 -8.07 4.36
C GLY A 90 -2.22 -7.28 3.81
N SER A 91 -2.04 -6.02 3.48
CA SER A 91 -3.10 -5.17 2.90
C SER A 91 -3.60 -5.67 1.54
N THR A 92 -2.79 -6.44 0.80
CA THR A 92 -3.18 -7.01 -0.50
C THR A 92 -4.33 -8.02 -0.39
N LEU A 93 -4.47 -8.68 0.76
CA LEU A 93 -5.60 -9.58 1.04
C LEU A 93 -6.92 -8.80 1.13
N GLY A 94 -6.90 -7.64 1.80
CA GLY A 94 -8.05 -6.73 1.86
C GLY A 94 -8.42 -6.14 0.50
N GLY A 95 -7.43 -5.90 -0.36
CA GLY A 95 -7.62 -5.44 -1.73
C GLY A 95 -8.53 -6.34 -2.54
N GLN A 96 -8.46 -7.66 -2.35
CA GLN A 96 -9.33 -8.61 -3.05
C GLN A 96 -10.83 -8.45 -2.71
N VAL A 97 -11.14 -8.02 -1.47
CA VAL A 97 -12.51 -7.71 -1.06
C VAL A 97 -12.95 -6.38 -1.69
N LEU A 98 -12.11 -5.36 -1.59
CA LEU A 98 -12.40 -4.02 -2.11
C LEU A 98 -12.54 -4.02 -3.64
N LYS A 99 -11.77 -4.82 -4.35
CA LYS A 99 -11.88 -5.02 -5.80
C LYS A 99 -13.31 -5.39 -6.21
N ARG A 100 -13.95 -6.33 -5.49
CA ARG A 100 -15.34 -6.73 -5.77
C ARG A 100 -16.31 -5.60 -5.52
N VAL A 101 -16.18 -4.92 -4.39
CA VAL A 101 -17.03 -3.79 -4.02
C VAL A 101 -16.92 -2.66 -5.05
N MET A 102 -15.73 -2.34 -5.52
CA MET A 102 -15.52 -1.28 -6.51
C MET A 102 -16.04 -1.67 -7.90
N ALA A 103 -15.90 -2.94 -8.30
CA ALA A 103 -16.48 -3.44 -9.53
C ALA A 103 -18.02 -3.36 -9.51
N GLU A 104 -18.65 -3.79 -8.42
CA GLU A 104 -20.11 -3.81 -8.28
C GLU A 104 -20.70 -2.40 -8.17
N ARG A 105 -20.05 -1.50 -7.44
CA ARG A 105 -20.59 -0.15 -7.17
C ARG A 105 -20.27 0.88 -8.24
N MET A 106 -19.10 0.79 -8.87
CA MET A 106 -18.56 1.84 -9.75
C MET A 106 -18.12 1.31 -11.12
N GLY A 107 -18.24 0.00 -11.37
CA GLY A 107 -17.77 -0.61 -12.62
C GLY A 107 -16.25 -0.53 -12.81
N VAL A 108 -15.49 -0.34 -11.73
CA VAL A 108 -14.02 -0.26 -11.78
C VAL A 108 -13.42 -1.64 -11.88
N ASP A 109 -12.62 -1.87 -12.90
CA ASP A 109 -11.83 -3.07 -13.13
C ASP A 109 -10.31 -2.75 -13.18
N GLN A 110 -9.51 -3.77 -13.44
CA GLN A 110 -8.05 -3.65 -13.48
C GLN A 110 -7.55 -2.63 -14.52
N ALA A 111 -8.28 -2.42 -15.60
CA ALA A 111 -7.90 -1.48 -16.67
C ALA A 111 -8.44 -0.06 -16.43
N SER A 112 -9.49 0.07 -15.62
CA SER A 112 -10.23 1.31 -15.40
C SER A 112 -10.01 1.96 -14.03
N GLY A 113 -8.94 1.60 -13.33
CA GLY A 113 -8.56 2.21 -12.05
C GLY A 113 -8.52 1.24 -10.87
N GLY A 114 -8.57 -0.06 -11.08
CA GLY A 114 -8.58 -1.09 -10.03
C GLY A 114 -7.31 -1.96 -9.98
N ALA A 115 -6.24 -1.59 -10.67
CA ALA A 115 -5.00 -2.39 -10.70
C ALA A 115 -4.33 -2.51 -9.33
N PHE A 116 -4.36 -1.46 -8.52
CA PHE A 116 -3.82 -1.49 -7.16
C PHE A 116 -4.57 -2.46 -6.25
N LEU A 117 -5.89 -2.51 -6.34
CA LEU A 117 -6.72 -3.42 -5.52
C LEU A 117 -6.44 -4.89 -5.84
N ASP A 118 -5.92 -5.18 -7.01
CA ASP A 118 -5.58 -6.52 -7.51
C ASP A 118 -4.12 -6.61 -7.96
N VAL A 119 -3.23 -5.95 -7.25
CA VAL A 119 -1.83 -5.73 -7.66
C VAL A 119 -1.07 -7.02 -7.99
N TYR A 120 -1.41 -8.12 -7.34
CA TYR A 120 -0.79 -9.44 -7.55
C TYR A 120 -1.70 -10.42 -8.29
N GLY A 121 -2.93 -10.06 -8.58
CA GLY A 121 -3.88 -10.94 -9.29
C GLY A 121 -4.03 -12.30 -8.61
N THR A 122 -3.90 -13.36 -9.36
CA THR A 122 -3.98 -14.75 -8.88
C THR A 122 -2.83 -15.14 -7.94
N GLU A 123 -1.75 -14.37 -7.90
CA GLU A 123 -0.58 -14.65 -7.06
C GLU A 123 -0.67 -14.06 -5.64
N THR A 124 -1.75 -13.33 -5.32
CA THR A 124 -1.91 -12.65 -4.03
C THR A 124 -1.66 -13.60 -2.84
N GLY A 125 -2.29 -14.77 -2.83
CA GLY A 125 -2.13 -15.74 -1.75
C GLY A 125 -0.74 -16.37 -1.69
N SER A 126 -0.11 -16.65 -2.83
CA SER A 126 1.23 -17.25 -2.89
C SER A 126 2.31 -16.24 -2.48
N LEU A 127 2.19 -14.98 -2.88
CA LEU A 127 3.12 -13.92 -2.50
C LEU A 127 3.02 -13.60 -1.01
N TRP A 128 1.82 -13.58 -0.44
CA TRP A 128 1.63 -13.43 1.00
C TRP A 128 2.27 -14.59 1.78
N ARG A 129 1.98 -15.84 1.41
CA ARG A 129 2.61 -17.01 2.06
C ARG A 129 4.13 -17.00 1.91
N GLY A 130 4.65 -16.63 0.74
CA GLY A 130 6.09 -16.49 0.50
C GLY A 130 6.72 -15.46 1.43
N PHE A 131 6.07 -14.33 1.66
CA PHE A 131 6.51 -13.31 2.61
C PHE A 131 6.52 -13.84 4.05
N LEU A 132 5.46 -14.52 4.50
CA LEU A 132 5.40 -15.11 5.84
C LEU A 132 6.50 -16.16 6.05
N LEU A 133 6.78 -16.99 5.05
CA LEU A 133 7.88 -17.97 5.11
C LEU A 133 9.26 -17.28 5.18
N PHE A 134 9.44 -16.16 4.49
CA PHE A 134 10.66 -15.37 4.61
C PHE A 134 10.80 -14.79 6.02
N LEU A 135 9.73 -14.21 6.55
CA LEU A 135 9.70 -13.64 7.89
C LEU A 135 9.98 -14.70 8.98
N ASP A 136 9.42 -15.91 8.84
CA ASP A 136 9.65 -17.03 9.75
C ASP A 136 11.10 -17.54 9.76
N ARG A 137 11.74 -17.47 8.59
CA ARG A 137 13.16 -17.85 8.44
C ARG A 137 14.14 -16.77 8.89
N TYR A 138 13.69 -15.55 8.98
CA TYR A 138 14.51 -14.44 9.47
C TYR A 138 14.83 -14.64 10.95
N ARG A 139 16.10 -14.95 11.22
CA ARG A 139 16.59 -15.25 12.58
C ARG A 139 16.83 -13.95 13.35
N ALA A 140 15.75 -13.36 13.82
CA ALA A 140 15.78 -12.12 14.58
C ALA A 140 16.11 -12.37 16.06
N SER A 141 16.95 -11.51 16.64
CA SER A 141 17.09 -11.39 18.09
C SER A 141 15.77 -10.88 18.71
N PRO A 142 15.57 -11.02 20.04
CA PRO A 142 14.38 -10.46 20.71
C PRO A 142 14.22 -8.95 20.45
N GLU A 143 15.32 -8.20 20.36
CA GLU A 143 15.31 -6.76 20.06
C GLU A 143 14.89 -6.48 18.62
N GLU A 144 15.35 -7.27 17.67
CA GLU A 144 14.94 -7.16 16.25
C GLU A 144 13.47 -7.52 16.08
N GLN A 145 12.99 -8.55 16.78
CA GLN A 145 11.55 -8.90 16.79
C GLN A 145 10.70 -7.74 17.33
N ALA A 146 11.12 -7.10 18.41
CA ALA A 146 10.43 -5.93 18.97
C ALA A 146 10.44 -4.76 17.97
N ARG A 147 11.53 -4.52 17.25
CA ARG A 147 11.61 -3.50 16.18
C ARG A 147 10.68 -3.81 15.03
N THR A 148 10.58 -5.07 14.62
CA THR A 148 9.66 -5.51 13.55
C THR A 148 8.21 -5.21 13.95
N VAL A 149 7.81 -5.57 15.16
CA VAL A 149 6.45 -5.32 15.69
C VAL A 149 6.19 -3.82 15.78
N GLN A 150 7.13 -3.06 16.34
CA GLN A 150 6.97 -1.61 16.47
C GLN A 150 6.84 -0.93 15.11
N ALA A 151 7.66 -1.32 14.12
CA ALA A 151 7.58 -0.78 12.77
C ALA A 151 6.22 -1.07 12.10
N ALA A 152 5.63 -2.24 12.35
CA ALA A 152 4.28 -2.56 11.87
C ALA A 152 3.23 -1.62 12.50
N ILE A 153 3.29 -1.42 13.82
CA ILE A 153 2.41 -0.50 14.56
C ILE A 153 2.55 0.94 14.02
N ASP A 154 3.78 1.40 13.88
CA ASP A 154 4.09 2.75 13.38
C ASP A 154 3.60 2.94 11.94
N THR A 155 3.64 1.90 11.12
CA THR A 155 3.13 1.93 9.75
C THR A 155 1.62 2.18 9.72
N PHE A 156 0.85 1.45 10.51
CA PHE A 156 -0.60 1.68 10.63
C PHE A 156 -0.89 3.11 11.13
N ALA A 157 -0.24 3.53 12.21
CA ALA A 157 -0.44 4.85 12.78
C ALA A 157 -0.04 5.99 11.83
N SER A 158 1.05 5.82 11.08
CA SER A 158 1.49 6.79 10.08
C SER A 158 0.51 6.88 8.91
N PHE A 159 0.03 5.74 8.43
CA PHE A 159 -0.92 5.70 7.32
C PHE A 159 -2.27 6.32 7.70
N GLU A 160 -2.80 5.98 8.87
CA GLU A 160 -4.05 6.55 9.39
C GLU A 160 -3.96 8.08 9.48
N ARG A 161 -2.94 8.61 10.16
CA ARG A 161 -2.72 10.06 10.25
C ARG A 161 -2.57 10.75 8.89
N TRP A 162 -1.90 10.08 7.95
CA TRP A 162 -1.79 10.61 6.59
C TRP A 162 -3.13 10.69 5.89
N LEU A 163 -3.96 9.64 5.95
CA LEU A 163 -5.29 9.64 5.34
C LEU A 163 -6.23 10.64 6.00
N GLU A 164 -6.16 10.81 7.31
CA GLU A 164 -6.89 11.86 8.05
C GLU A 164 -6.49 13.25 7.56
N ALA A 165 -5.19 13.54 7.49
CA ALA A 165 -4.67 14.82 7.01
C ALA A 165 -5.03 15.11 5.54
N ARG A 166 -5.33 14.08 4.76
CA ARG A 166 -5.83 14.20 3.37
C ARG A 166 -7.35 14.23 3.27
N GLU A 167 -8.05 14.16 4.40
CA GLU A 167 -9.53 14.20 4.50
C GLU A 167 -10.24 13.12 3.65
N VAL A 168 -9.60 11.93 3.51
CA VAL A 168 -10.14 10.84 2.68
C VAL A 168 -10.78 9.70 3.48
N LEU A 169 -10.85 9.83 4.81
CA LEU A 169 -11.47 8.84 5.71
C LEU A 169 -12.93 9.14 6.05
N LEU A 170 -13.52 10.19 5.52
CA LEU A 170 -14.89 10.65 5.81
C LEU A 170 -15.95 9.75 5.16
#